data_dee7042df3c5c03b440e00887bb5d97e
#
_entry.id   dee7042df3c5c03b440e00887bb5d97e
#
_cell.length_a   1.000
_cell.length_b   1.000
_cell.length_c   1.000
_cell.angle_alpha   90.00
_cell.angle_beta   90.00
_cell.angle_gamma   90.00
#
_symmetry.space_group_name_H-M   'P 1'
#
loop_
_entity.id
_entity.type
_entity.pdbx_description
1 polymer ?
#
loop_
_entity_poly.entity_id
_entity_poly.type
_entity_poly.pdbx_seq_one_letter_code
_entity_poly.pdbx_strand_id
1 'polypeptide(L)'
;MNRLAQILPKENIRISLKATSKKRVFEQASSIFELKCNIARSKIFNSLFSREKLGSTGLGNGIAIPHGRLEGLKKSVAVVLCLDVPIPFDASDGKAVDLLIFLLVPTNSSKDHLEILAEVANMLSDNKFIDELRYSTSTDQLYEGICSWVQTDSKIAD
;
A
#
# COMPACT_ATOMS: atom_id res chain seq x y z
N MET A 1 -6.20 4.22 -16.84
CA MET A 1 -5.45 3.51 -15.79
C MET A 1 -5.55 4.31 -14.49
N ASN A 2 -5.87 3.64 -13.39
CA ASN A 2 -5.97 4.34 -12.11
C ASN A 2 -4.59 4.78 -11.59
N ARG A 3 -4.59 5.68 -10.59
CA ARG A 3 -3.34 6.27 -10.09
C ARG A 3 -2.42 5.24 -9.44
N LEU A 4 -2.99 4.28 -8.71
CA LEU A 4 -2.18 3.25 -8.06
C LEU A 4 -1.44 2.41 -9.10
N ALA A 5 -2.14 1.99 -10.15
CA ALA A 5 -1.51 1.19 -11.21
C ALA A 5 -0.36 1.93 -11.87
N GLN A 6 -0.48 3.27 -12.01
CA GLN A 6 0.56 4.09 -12.64
C GLN A 6 1.85 4.16 -11.82
N ILE A 7 1.75 4.01 -10.50
CA ILE A 7 2.91 4.16 -9.61
C ILE A 7 3.35 2.82 -9.00
N LEU A 8 2.75 1.71 -9.43
CA LEU A 8 3.05 0.37 -8.91
C LEU A 8 3.70 -0.48 -9.98
N PRO A 9 5.03 -0.58 -9.99
CA PRO A 9 5.70 -1.57 -10.84
C PRO A 9 5.32 -2.99 -10.40
N LYS A 10 5.15 -3.90 -11.34
CA LYS A 10 4.77 -5.28 -11.03
C LYS A 10 5.77 -5.95 -10.07
N GLU A 11 7.05 -5.66 -10.22
CA GLU A 11 8.10 -6.20 -9.37
C GLU A 11 8.04 -5.68 -7.93
N ASN A 12 7.20 -4.68 -7.65
CA ASN A 12 6.99 -4.17 -6.30
C ASN A 12 5.85 -4.88 -5.57
N ILE A 13 5.33 -5.97 -6.12
CA ILE A 13 4.27 -6.76 -5.52
C ILE A 13 4.86 -8.04 -4.96
N ARG A 14 4.51 -8.38 -3.71
CA ARG A 14 4.87 -9.66 -3.09
C ARG A 14 3.61 -10.30 -2.54
N ILE A 15 3.43 -11.57 -2.81
CA ILE A 15 2.33 -12.35 -2.25
C ILE A 15 2.93 -13.50 -1.43
N SER A 16 2.11 -14.09 -0.57
CA SER A 16 2.53 -15.19 0.31
C SER A 16 3.78 -14.83 1.11
N LEU A 17 3.88 -13.56 1.48
CA LEU A 17 5.04 -13.06 2.21
C LEU A 17 4.95 -13.49 3.67
N LYS A 18 6.08 -13.92 4.23
CA LYS A 18 6.16 -14.33 5.62
C LYS A 18 6.80 -13.23 6.44
N ALA A 19 6.08 -12.73 7.41
CA ALA A 19 6.57 -11.75 8.37
C ALA A 19 5.75 -11.86 9.63
N THR A 20 6.38 -11.68 10.78
CA THR A 20 5.73 -11.88 12.07
C THR A 20 5.49 -10.61 12.85
N SER A 21 5.97 -9.47 12.36
CA SER A 21 5.79 -8.20 13.05
C SER A 21 5.59 -7.05 12.07
N LYS A 22 4.93 -6.01 12.56
CA LYS A 22 4.73 -4.77 11.84
C LYS A 22 6.06 -4.15 11.39
N LYS A 23 7.03 -4.09 12.31
CA LYS A 23 8.36 -3.54 12.00
C LYS A 23 9.03 -4.30 10.86
N ARG A 24 8.96 -5.63 10.89
CA ARG A 24 9.59 -6.47 9.87
C ARG A 24 8.97 -6.24 8.49
N VAL A 25 7.65 -6.07 8.43
CA VAL A 25 6.94 -5.77 7.18
C VAL A 25 7.41 -4.43 6.62
N PHE A 26 7.56 -3.41 7.47
CA PHE A 26 8.06 -2.11 7.04
C PHE A 26 9.51 -2.19 6.54
N GLU A 27 10.34 -3.02 7.18
CA GLU A 27 11.71 -3.25 6.71
C GLU A 27 11.73 -3.89 5.33
N GLN A 28 10.87 -4.89 5.11
CA GLN A 28 10.78 -5.57 3.82
C GLN A 28 10.31 -4.63 2.71
N ALA A 29 9.29 -3.81 2.99
CA ALA A 29 8.83 -2.81 2.04
C ALA A 29 9.94 -1.81 1.70
N SER A 30 10.70 -1.37 2.70
CA SER A 30 11.78 -0.41 2.52
C SER A 30 12.88 -0.95 1.62
N SER A 31 13.19 -2.25 1.75
CA SER A 31 14.17 -2.91 0.88
C SER A 31 13.71 -2.95 -0.58
N ILE A 32 12.42 -3.19 -0.80
CA ILE A 32 11.85 -3.19 -2.15
C ILE A 32 11.91 -1.79 -2.75
N PHE A 33 11.52 -0.77 -1.99
CA PHE A 33 11.59 0.62 -2.45
C PHE A 33 13.01 1.05 -2.81
N GLU A 34 14.00 0.62 -2.01
CA GLU A 34 15.40 0.98 -2.26
C GLU A 34 15.85 0.58 -3.66
N LEU A 35 15.42 -0.60 -4.12
CA LEU A 35 15.77 -1.09 -5.45
C LEU A 35 15.23 -0.18 -6.56
N LYS A 36 14.08 0.47 -6.35
CA LYS A 36 13.45 1.33 -7.34
C LYS A 36 13.85 2.79 -7.22
N CYS A 37 14.01 3.28 -6.01
CA CYS A 37 14.18 4.71 -5.76
C CYS A 37 15.66 5.12 -5.67
N ASN A 38 16.55 4.16 -5.48
CA ASN A 38 17.96 4.41 -5.26
C ASN A 38 18.20 5.36 -4.08
N ILE A 39 17.39 5.18 -3.04
CA ILE A 39 17.47 5.90 -1.76
C ILE A 39 17.68 4.86 -0.69
N ALA A 40 18.52 5.14 0.30
CA ALA A 40 18.84 4.16 1.36
C ALA A 40 17.57 3.68 2.07
N ARG A 41 17.45 2.36 2.24
CA ARG A 41 16.29 1.75 2.91
C ARG A 41 16.06 2.25 4.32
N SER A 42 17.12 2.61 5.05
CA SER A 42 16.98 3.18 6.39
C SER A 42 16.23 4.51 6.37
N LYS A 43 16.49 5.34 5.36
CA LYS A 43 15.81 6.61 5.19
C LYS A 43 14.33 6.38 4.83
N ILE A 44 14.08 5.42 3.96
CA ILE A 44 12.71 5.03 3.56
C ILE A 44 11.94 4.49 4.76
N PHE A 45 12.56 3.56 5.51
CA PHE A 45 11.96 3.01 6.72
C PHE A 45 11.58 4.10 7.71
N ASN A 46 12.49 5.04 7.97
CA ASN A 46 12.24 6.11 8.92
C ASN A 46 11.07 6.98 8.49
N SER A 47 10.96 7.29 7.20
CA SER A 47 9.83 8.06 6.68
C SER A 47 8.50 7.34 6.91
N LEU A 48 8.43 6.07 6.55
CA LEU A 48 7.21 5.26 6.67
C LEU A 48 6.85 5.01 8.13
N PHE A 49 7.81 4.60 8.93
CA PHE A 49 7.54 4.18 10.31
C PHE A 49 7.27 5.36 11.23
N SER A 50 7.89 6.50 10.98
CA SER A 50 7.61 7.73 11.74
C SER A 50 6.14 8.16 11.56
N ARG A 51 5.61 8.05 10.34
CA ARG A 51 4.20 8.33 10.07
C ARG A 51 3.30 7.31 10.80
N GLU A 52 3.67 6.06 10.76
CA GLU A 52 2.88 4.99 11.38
C GLU A 52 2.81 5.14 12.90
N LYS A 53 3.87 5.63 13.53
CA LYS A 53 3.91 5.87 14.98
C LYS A 53 2.95 6.97 15.41
N LEU A 54 2.61 7.90 14.54
CA LEU A 54 1.66 8.97 14.84
C LEU A 54 0.23 8.45 14.94
N GLY A 55 -0.04 7.32 14.34
CA GLY A 55 -1.35 6.68 14.33
C GLY A 55 -1.40 5.64 13.23
N SER A 56 -2.02 4.51 13.53
CA SER A 56 -2.09 3.40 12.59
C SER A 56 -2.76 3.79 11.28
N THR A 57 -2.18 3.33 10.17
CA THR A 57 -2.76 3.48 8.83
C THR A 57 -3.65 2.30 8.47
N GLY A 58 -3.99 1.45 9.43
CA GLY A 58 -4.94 0.36 9.22
C GLY A 58 -6.33 0.90 8.94
N LEU A 59 -6.96 0.40 7.89
CA LEU A 59 -8.30 0.81 7.46
C LEU A 59 -9.39 -0.09 8.02
N GLY A 60 -9.01 -1.15 8.71
CA GLY A 60 -9.94 -2.19 9.12
C GLY A 60 -9.99 -3.32 8.10
N ASN A 61 -10.61 -4.43 8.47
CA ASN A 61 -10.79 -5.62 7.62
C ASN A 61 -9.46 -6.22 7.12
N GLY A 62 -8.39 -6.04 7.90
CA GLY A 62 -7.09 -6.63 7.58
C GLY A 62 -6.28 -5.85 6.55
N ILE A 63 -6.60 -4.58 6.32
CA ILE A 63 -5.98 -3.77 5.28
C ILE A 63 -5.31 -2.54 5.89
N ALA A 64 -4.16 -2.15 5.33
CA ALA A 64 -3.46 -0.93 5.75
C ALA A 64 -2.86 -0.19 4.56
N ILE A 65 -2.70 1.12 4.70
CA ILE A 65 -2.04 1.99 3.71
C ILE A 65 -0.90 2.76 4.39
N PRO A 66 0.20 2.10 4.73
CA PRO A 66 1.36 2.83 5.25
C PRO A 66 1.89 3.79 4.17
N HIS A 67 2.22 5.01 4.56
CA HIS A 67 2.68 6.00 3.60
C HIS A 67 3.62 6.99 4.23
N GLY A 68 4.36 7.70 3.40
CA GLY A 68 5.29 8.72 3.85
C GLY A 68 5.72 9.63 2.73
N ARG A 69 6.20 10.80 3.11
CA ARG A 69 6.83 11.75 2.21
C ARG A 69 8.33 11.58 2.31
N LEU A 70 9.01 11.54 1.18
CA LEU A 70 10.44 11.25 1.15
C LEU A 70 11.18 12.31 0.35
N GLU A 71 12.11 12.97 1.03
CA GLU A 71 12.98 13.94 0.39
C GLU A 71 13.92 13.22 -0.56
N GLY A 72 14.11 13.81 -1.75
CA GLY A 72 14.94 13.21 -2.79
C GLY A 72 14.20 12.28 -3.72
N LEU A 73 12.95 11.96 -3.43
CA LEU A 73 12.13 11.15 -4.31
C LEU A 73 11.59 12.01 -5.45
N LYS A 74 11.71 11.52 -6.68
CA LYS A 74 11.30 12.28 -7.87
C LYS A 74 9.85 12.09 -8.23
N LYS A 75 9.31 10.89 -8.04
CA LYS A 75 7.90 10.58 -8.31
C LYS A 75 7.38 9.56 -7.32
N SER A 76 6.06 9.59 -7.12
CA SER A 76 5.40 8.64 -6.23
C SER A 76 5.61 7.21 -6.69
N VAL A 77 5.69 6.31 -5.73
CA VAL A 77 5.89 4.89 -6.00
C VAL A 77 5.18 4.08 -4.91
N ALA A 78 4.66 2.91 -5.30
CA ALA A 78 3.93 2.02 -4.40
C ALA A 78 4.58 0.65 -4.31
N VAL A 79 4.31 -0.03 -3.19
CA VAL A 79 4.64 -1.44 -2.96
C VAL A 79 3.40 -2.10 -2.38
N VAL A 80 3.06 -3.29 -2.86
CA VAL A 80 1.95 -4.07 -2.32
C VAL A 80 2.49 -5.36 -1.72
N LEU A 81 2.13 -5.60 -0.44
CA LEU A 81 2.52 -6.81 0.27
C LEU A 81 1.27 -7.56 0.73
N CYS A 82 1.19 -8.83 0.39
CA CYS A 82 0.16 -9.74 0.89
C CYS A 82 0.83 -10.78 1.76
N LEU A 83 0.40 -10.88 3.02
CA LEU A 83 1.03 -11.77 3.99
C LEU A 83 0.31 -13.10 4.05
N ASP A 84 1.08 -14.18 4.28
CA ASP A 84 0.50 -15.52 4.52
C ASP A 84 -0.37 -15.53 5.77
N VAL A 85 0.14 -14.90 6.83
CA VAL A 85 -0.52 -14.84 8.13
C VAL A 85 -0.67 -13.39 8.53
N PRO A 86 -1.88 -12.95 8.89
CA PRO A 86 -2.08 -11.57 9.36
C PRO A 86 -1.24 -11.27 10.59
N ILE A 87 -0.81 -10.02 10.73
CA ILE A 87 0.03 -9.57 11.84
C ILE A 87 -0.70 -8.49 12.66
N PRO A 88 -0.38 -8.38 13.96
CA PRO A 88 -0.87 -7.26 14.77
C PRO A 88 -0.42 -5.92 14.16
N PHE A 89 -1.32 -4.96 14.08
CA PHE A 89 -1.04 -3.68 13.42
C PHE A 89 -1.55 -2.47 14.18
N ASP A 90 -2.21 -2.69 15.32
CA ASP A 90 -2.85 -1.64 16.11
C ASP A 90 -3.90 -0.87 15.30
N ALA A 91 -4.55 -1.56 14.37
CA ALA A 91 -5.64 -0.96 13.58
C ALA A 91 -6.83 -0.64 14.49
N SER A 92 -7.62 0.36 14.09
CA SER A 92 -8.74 0.86 14.90
C SER A 92 -9.78 -0.21 15.23
N ASP A 93 -9.95 -1.23 14.37
CA ASP A 93 -10.90 -2.32 14.61
C ASP A 93 -10.29 -3.47 15.42
N GLY A 94 -9.03 -3.36 15.82
CA GLY A 94 -8.34 -4.39 16.58
C GLY A 94 -7.97 -5.64 15.81
N LYS A 95 -8.24 -5.69 14.52
CA LYS A 95 -7.96 -6.87 13.70
C LYS A 95 -6.54 -6.85 13.14
N ALA A 96 -5.97 -8.04 12.97
CA ALA A 96 -4.66 -8.20 12.33
C ALA A 96 -4.74 -7.86 10.83
N VAL A 97 -3.59 -7.50 10.24
CA VAL A 97 -3.51 -7.02 8.86
C VAL A 97 -2.71 -7.99 8.01
N ASP A 98 -3.22 -8.28 6.81
CA ASP A 98 -2.54 -9.14 5.85
C ASP A 98 -2.38 -8.53 4.45
N LEU A 99 -3.00 -7.38 4.19
CA LEU A 99 -2.91 -6.71 2.90
C LEU A 99 -2.45 -5.27 3.13
N LEU A 100 -1.27 -4.95 2.61
CA LEU A 100 -0.67 -3.62 2.81
C LEU A 100 -0.31 -2.99 1.47
N ILE A 101 -0.75 -1.76 1.29
CA ILE A 101 -0.34 -0.93 0.15
C ILE A 101 0.49 0.21 0.71
N PHE A 102 1.79 0.20 0.41
CA PHE A 102 2.73 1.23 0.85
C PHE A 102 2.85 2.30 -0.22
N LEU A 103 2.84 3.56 0.19
CA LEU A 103 2.96 4.70 -0.73
C LEU A 103 4.10 5.62 -0.27
N LEU A 104 5.01 5.93 -1.18
CA LEU A 104 6.00 6.99 -0.98
C LEU A 104 5.73 8.10 -1.98
N VAL A 105 5.74 9.33 -1.51
CA VAL A 105 5.51 10.50 -2.35
C VAL A 105 6.59 11.54 -2.12
N PRO A 106 6.92 12.36 -3.14
CA PRO A 106 7.85 13.47 -2.96
C PRO A 106 7.32 14.49 -1.95
N THR A 107 8.22 15.15 -1.24
CA THR A 107 7.85 16.13 -0.21
C THR A 107 7.08 17.33 -0.75
N ASN A 108 7.24 17.64 -2.04
CA ASN A 108 6.61 18.81 -2.67
C ASN A 108 5.32 18.47 -3.42
N SER A 109 4.76 17.27 -3.22
CA SER A 109 3.60 16.78 -3.99
C SER A 109 2.35 16.62 -3.14
N SER A 110 2.00 17.64 -2.33
CA SER A 110 0.89 17.55 -1.38
C SER A 110 -0.45 17.20 -2.04
N LYS A 111 -0.76 17.82 -3.19
CA LYS A 111 -2.02 17.59 -3.89
C LYS A 111 -2.08 16.16 -4.44
N ASP A 112 -1.02 15.74 -5.13
CA ASP A 112 -0.93 14.39 -5.66
C ASP A 112 -1.03 13.33 -4.56
N HIS A 113 -0.39 13.60 -3.42
CA HIS A 113 -0.44 12.71 -2.27
C HIS A 113 -1.89 12.48 -1.82
N LEU A 114 -2.65 13.57 -1.64
CA LEU A 114 -4.05 13.47 -1.21
C LEU A 114 -4.91 12.74 -2.24
N GLU A 115 -4.70 13.00 -3.52
CA GLU A 115 -5.45 12.34 -4.59
C GLU A 115 -5.17 10.84 -4.65
N ILE A 116 -3.91 10.45 -4.51
CA ILE A 116 -3.53 9.04 -4.50
C ILE A 116 -4.13 8.33 -3.29
N LEU A 117 -4.02 8.91 -2.10
CA LEU A 117 -4.58 8.33 -0.89
C LEU A 117 -6.09 8.17 -0.98
N ALA A 118 -6.78 9.19 -1.51
CA ALA A 118 -8.23 9.14 -1.67
C ALA A 118 -8.66 8.02 -2.62
N GLU A 119 -7.96 7.89 -3.75
CA GLU A 119 -8.28 6.83 -4.71
C GLU A 119 -8.02 5.45 -4.13
N VAL A 120 -6.86 5.26 -3.47
CA VAL A 120 -6.53 3.97 -2.87
C VAL A 120 -7.53 3.62 -1.77
N ALA A 121 -7.93 4.60 -0.95
CA ALA A 121 -8.95 4.37 0.07
C ALA A 121 -10.28 3.93 -0.55
N ASN A 122 -10.68 4.54 -1.67
CA ASN A 122 -11.88 4.12 -2.40
C ASN A 122 -11.76 2.70 -2.94
N MET A 123 -10.62 2.36 -3.52
CA MET A 123 -10.37 1.00 -4.01
C MET A 123 -10.52 -0.01 -2.88
N LEU A 124 -9.96 0.30 -1.72
CA LEU A 124 -9.94 -0.61 -0.58
C LEU A 124 -11.24 -0.62 0.20
N SER A 125 -12.20 0.23 -0.13
CA SER A 125 -13.56 0.16 0.40
C SER A 125 -14.48 -0.72 -0.46
N ASP A 126 -13.99 -1.16 -1.62
CA ASP A 126 -14.72 -2.04 -2.53
C ASP A 126 -14.46 -3.49 -2.13
N ASN A 127 -15.41 -4.11 -1.44
CA ASN A 127 -15.25 -5.47 -0.91
C ASN A 127 -15.00 -6.51 -2.00
N LYS A 128 -15.62 -6.35 -3.15
CA LYS A 128 -15.42 -7.26 -4.28
C LYS A 128 -13.97 -7.19 -4.77
N PHE A 129 -13.45 -5.97 -4.88
CA PHE A 129 -12.07 -5.75 -5.29
C PHE A 129 -11.09 -6.38 -4.29
N ILE A 130 -11.32 -6.17 -2.99
CA ILE A 130 -10.48 -6.74 -1.94
C ILE A 130 -10.47 -8.26 -2.01
N ASP A 131 -11.64 -8.87 -2.19
CA ASP A 131 -11.73 -10.33 -2.30
C ASP A 131 -10.93 -10.83 -3.51
N GLU A 132 -11.02 -10.15 -4.64
CA GLU A 132 -10.25 -10.50 -5.83
C GLU A 132 -8.75 -10.44 -5.56
N LEU A 133 -8.28 -9.42 -4.85
CA LEU A 133 -6.87 -9.31 -4.48
C LEU A 133 -6.44 -10.46 -3.57
N ARG A 134 -7.26 -10.78 -2.57
CA ARG A 134 -6.95 -11.84 -1.60
C ARG A 134 -6.94 -13.22 -2.23
N TYR A 135 -7.75 -13.46 -3.25
CA TYR A 135 -7.78 -14.74 -3.97
C TYR A 135 -6.72 -14.86 -5.04
N SER A 136 -5.96 -13.80 -5.31
CA SER A 136 -4.90 -13.84 -6.32
C SER A 136 -3.81 -14.83 -5.91
N THR A 137 -3.43 -15.68 -6.87
CA THR A 137 -2.41 -16.71 -6.66
C THR A 137 -1.06 -16.36 -7.27
N SER A 138 -0.99 -15.25 -8.00
CA SER A 138 0.24 -14.78 -8.61
C SER A 138 0.31 -13.25 -8.56
N THR A 139 1.52 -12.72 -8.66
CA THR A 139 1.71 -11.27 -8.72
C THR A 139 1.10 -10.69 -9.99
N ASP A 140 1.13 -11.43 -11.09
CA ASP A 140 0.50 -11.00 -12.35
C ASP A 140 -1.00 -10.84 -12.18
N GLN A 141 -1.66 -11.80 -11.57
CA GLN A 141 -3.10 -11.77 -11.34
C GLN A 141 -3.47 -10.58 -10.45
N LEU A 142 -2.73 -10.36 -9.39
CA LEU A 142 -2.96 -9.24 -8.47
C LEU A 142 -2.78 -7.91 -9.19
N TYR A 143 -1.71 -7.79 -9.97
CA TYR A 143 -1.43 -6.57 -10.74
C TYR A 143 -2.56 -6.27 -11.73
N GLU A 144 -3.03 -7.28 -12.45
CA GLU A 144 -4.14 -7.13 -13.39
C GLU A 144 -5.42 -6.69 -12.68
N GLY A 145 -5.69 -7.23 -11.50
CA GLY A 145 -6.83 -6.82 -10.69
C GLY A 145 -6.76 -5.34 -10.33
N ILE A 146 -5.60 -4.86 -9.94
CA ILE A 146 -5.39 -3.45 -9.63
C ILE A 146 -5.57 -2.58 -10.88
N CYS A 147 -4.97 -2.98 -12.00
CA CYS A 147 -5.06 -2.22 -13.26
C CYS A 147 -6.49 -2.13 -13.78
N SER A 148 -7.30 -3.14 -13.53
CA SER A 148 -8.67 -3.22 -14.03
C SER A 148 -9.66 -2.43 -13.18
N TRP A 149 -9.26 -2.07 -11.97
CA TRP A 149 -10.18 -1.37 -11.09
C TRP A 149 -10.50 0.03 -11.63
N VAL A 150 -11.78 0.35 -11.66
CA VAL A 150 -12.26 1.69 -12.01
C VAL A 150 -13.28 2.09 -10.96
N GLN A 151 -13.27 3.38 -10.64
CA GLN A 151 -14.26 3.93 -9.73
C GLN A 151 -15.62 3.90 -10.43
N THR A 152 -16.60 3.27 -9.80
CA THR A 152 -17.94 3.21 -10.36
C THR A 152 -18.75 4.43 -9.92
N ASP A 153 -19.56 4.94 -10.84
CA ASP A 153 -20.47 6.06 -10.56
C ASP A 153 -21.76 5.59 -9.90
N SER A 154 -21.87 4.31 -9.60
CA SER A 154 -23.07 3.74 -8.98
C SER A 154 -23.42 4.39 -7.65
N LYS A 155 -22.43 4.98 -6.97
CA LYS A 155 -22.63 5.70 -5.72
C LYS A 155 -23.36 7.02 -5.92
N ILE A 156 -23.34 7.53 -7.14
CA ILE A 156 -23.96 8.81 -7.48
C ILE A 156 -25.44 8.61 -7.83
N ALA A 157 -25.76 7.44 -8.33
CA ALA A 157 -27.13 7.10 -8.72
C ALA A 157 -28.03 6.82 -7.51
N ASP A 158 -27.45 6.61 -6.36
CA ASP A 158 -28.17 6.39 -5.11
C ASP A 158 -28.48 7.71 -4.42
#